data_d509bf9c229ad64d45b8cad0a5da1a20
#
_entry.id   d509bf9c229ad64d45b8cad0a5da1a20
#
_cell.length_a   1.000
_cell.length_b   1.000
_cell.length_c   1.000
_cell.angle_alpha   90.00
_cell.angle_beta   90.00
_cell.angle_gamma   90.00
#
_symmetry.space_group_name_H-M   'P 1'
#
loop_
_entity.id
_entity.type
_entity.pdbx_description
1 polymer ?
#
loop_
_entity_poly.entity_id
_entity_poly.type
_entity_poly.pdbx_seq_one_letter_code
_entity_poly.pdbx_strand_id
1 'polypeptide(L)'
;MTTFLLIRHGESEANLKRFFAGQLDVPLTPLGHQQARCTATFIAANYHVDGVYASDLQRAYDTGIHIASCFGLPVHPEPGLREIFSGQWQGKTFNELQTDFAHSYSRWLTDIGNACCPDGETVAQLASRVYDAICRIAEENPDKTVAIATHATPIRTLQWQITGQPLSHMKDIPWVSNASVSELRWDAGVLTPVRISQDAHLADMKTRFPSNV
;
A
#
# COMPACT_ATOMS: atom_id res chain seq x y z
N MET A 1 13.21 -6.60 17.84
CA MET A 1 12.23 -7.04 16.80
C MET A 1 11.18 -5.96 16.61
N THR A 2 11.02 -5.42 15.40
CA THR A 2 10.05 -4.35 15.10
C THR A 2 8.78 -4.95 14.50
N THR A 3 7.61 -4.48 14.94
CA THR A 3 6.31 -4.86 14.35
C THR A 3 5.83 -3.78 13.41
N PHE A 4 5.51 -4.13 12.16
CA PHE A 4 4.92 -3.23 11.18
C PHE A 4 3.43 -3.52 11.00
N LEU A 5 2.62 -2.50 11.13
CA LEU A 5 1.23 -2.49 10.68
C LEU A 5 1.21 -1.75 9.35
N LEU A 6 1.09 -2.48 8.23
CA LEU A 6 1.00 -1.89 6.91
C LEU A 6 -0.46 -1.64 6.56
N ILE A 7 -0.81 -0.42 6.25
CA ILE A 7 -2.18 0.00 5.94
C ILE A 7 -2.23 0.50 4.50
N ARG A 8 -3.04 -0.14 3.64
CA ARG A 8 -3.38 0.47 2.37
C ARG A 8 -4.28 1.69 2.63
N HIS A 9 -4.03 2.80 1.95
CA HIS A 9 -4.88 3.99 2.07
C HIS A 9 -6.37 3.68 1.88
N GLY A 10 -7.24 4.49 2.47
CA GLY A 10 -8.69 4.42 2.25
C GLY A 10 -9.06 4.65 0.77
N GLU A 11 -10.32 4.46 0.41
CA GLU A 11 -10.79 4.72 -0.95
C GLU A 11 -10.42 6.13 -1.40
N SER A 12 -9.78 6.25 -2.57
CA SER A 12 -9.41 7.52 -3.18
C SER A 12 -10.30 7.85 -4.39
N GLU A 13 -10.24 9.11 -4.82
CA GLU A 13 -10.90 9.54 -6.05
C GLU A 13 -10.52 8.69 -7.27
N ALA A 14 -9.27 8.19 -7.32
CA ALA A 14 -8.83 7.30 -8.38
C ALA A 14 -9.51 5.93 -8.30
N ASN A 15 -9.72 5.39 -7.10
CA ASN A 15 -10.45 4.13 -6.92
C ASN A 15 -11.91 4.29 -7.37
N LEU A 16 -12.56 5.37 -6.94
CA LEU A 16 -13.95 5.68 -7.28
C LEU A 16 -14.14 5.88 -8.79
N LYS A 17 -13.26 6.65 -9.43
CA LYS A 17 -13.30 6.99 -10.85
C LYS A 17 -12.65 5.95 -11.76
N ARG A 18 -12.02 4.92 -11.18
CA ARG A 18 -11.41 3.78 -11.88
C ARG A 18 -10.33 4.17 -12.88
N PHE A 19 -9.36 4.98 -12.43
CA PHE A 19 -8.17 5.30 -13.21
C PHE A 19 -6.89 4.93 -12.45
N PHE A 20 -5.80 4.76 -13.17
CA PHE A 20 -4.49 4.43 -12.61
C PHE A 20 -3.84 5.70 -12.05
N ALA A 21 -3.80 5.83 -10.73
CA ALA A 21 -3.28 7.04 -10.09
C ALA A 21 -1.75 7.11 -10.16
N GLY A 22 -1.04 6.00 -9.96
CA GLY A 22 0.41 6.04 -9.76
C GLY A 22 0.78 7.03 -8.67
N GLN A 23 1.63 7.99 -8.99
CA GLN A 23 2.05 9.07 -8.08
C GLN A 23 1.28 10.39 -8.28
N LEU A 24 0.19 10.39 -9.04
CA LEU A 24 -0.75 11.53 -9.01
C LEU A 24 -1.28 11.72 -7.60
N ASP A 25 -1.25 12.97 -7.13
CA ASP A 25 -1.70 13.30 -5.80
C ASP A 25 -3.21 13.53 -5.78
N VAL A 26 -3.93 12.45 -5.48
CA VAL A 26 -5.40 12.42 -5.42
C VAL A 26 -5.86 12.22 -3.98
N PRO A 27 -6.94 12.91 -3.54
CA PRO A 27 -7.45 12.82 -2.17
C PRO A 27 -8.22 11.51 -1.92
N LEU A 28 -8.49 11.25 -0.64
CA LEU A 28 -9.48 10.28 -0.20
C LEU A 28 -10.90 10.75 -0.58
N THR A 29 -11.79 9.78 -0.84
CA THR A 29 -13.23 10.05 -0.89
C THR A 29 -13.81 10.22 0.53
N PRO A 30 -15.04 10.74 0.69
CA PRO A 30 -15.72 10.71 1.99
C PRO A 30 -15.78 9.30 2.60
N LEU A 31 -16.00 8.25 1.79
CA LEU A 31 -15.94 6.86 2.23
C LEU A 31 -14.51 6.48 2.66
N GLY A 32 -13.48 6.88 1.90
CA GLY A 32 -12.09 6.63 2.25
C GLY A 32 -11.69 7.22 3.60
N HIS A 33 -12.16 8.42 3.93
CA HIS A 33 -11.97 9.01 5.26
C HIS A 33 -12.71 8.22 6.36
N GLN A 34 -13.91 7.68 6.07
CA GLN A 34 -14.64 6.83 7.03
C GLN A 34 -13.90 5.50 7.25
N GLN A 35 -13.41 4.87 6.19
CA GLN A 35 -12.60 3.67 6.25
C GLN A 35 -11.33 3.91 7.09
N ALA A 36 -10.60 5.00 6.83
CA ALA A 36 -9.38 5.34 7.57
C ALA A 36 -9.64 5.54 9.07
N ARG A 37 -10.74 6.22 9.44
CA ARG A 37 -11.15 6.36 10.86
C ARG A 37 -11.51 5.02 11.50
N CYS A 38 -12.24 4.16 10.79
CA CYS A 38 -12.60 2.83 11.29
C CYS A 38 -11.34 1.98 11.53
N THR A 39 -10.41 2.01 10.60
CA THR A 39 -9.10 1.33 10.72
C THR A 39 -8.27 1.89 11.88
N ALA A 40 -8.24 3.20 12.05
CA ALA A 40 -7.55 3.85 13.17
C ALA A 40 -8.12 3.39 14.52
N THR A 41 -9.46 3.33 14.65
CA THR A 41 -10.14 2.80 15.84
C THR A 41 -9.80 1.32 16.06
N PHE A 42 -9.82 0.50 15.00
CA PHE A 42 -9.43 -0.91 15.09
C PHE A 42 -7.99 -1.08 15.58
N ILE A 43 -7.06 -0.30 15.04
CA ILE A 43 -5.64 -0.34 15.46
C ILE A 43 -5.52 0.08 16.92
N ALA A 44 -6.15 1.19 17.34
CA ALA A 44 -6.10 1.68 18.71
C ALA A 44 -6.68 0.70 19.75
N ALA A 45 -7.66 -0.09 19.35
CA ALA A 45 -8.28 -1.10 20.23
C ALA A 45 -7.43 -2.37 20.39
N ASN A 46 -6.51 -2.66 19.44
CA ASN A 46 -5.80 -3.95 19.38
C ASN A 46 -4.28 -3.83 19.51
N TYR A 47 -3.70 -2.64 19.34
CA TYR A 47 -2.26 -2.42 19.29
C TYR A 47 -1.84 -1.17 20.08
N HIS A 48 -0.66 -1.20 20.64
CA HIS A 48 0.08 0.01 21.00
C HIS A 48 0.94 0.41 19.79
N VAL A 49 0.89 1.68 19.38
CA VAL A 49 1.68 2.20 18.26
C VAL A 49 2.65 3.25 18.78
N ASP A 50 3.94 3.07 18.46
CA ASP A 50 5.03 3.93 18.89
C ASP A 50 5.45 4.97 17.85
N GLY A 51 5.08 4.76 16.58
CA GLY A 51 5.41 5.66 15.47
C GLY A 51 4.47 5.46 14.29
N VAL A 52 4.23 6.54 13.54
CA VAL A 52 3.40 6.51 12.34
C VAL A 52 4.18 7.11 11.17
N TYR A 53 4.37 6.30 10.12
CA TYR A 53 4.95 6.71 8.84
C TYR A 53 3.89 6.64 7.75
N ALA A 54 4.02 7.48 6.74
CA ALA A 54 3.13 7.43 5.59
C ALA A 54 3.85 7.81 4.30
N SER A 55 3.42 7.21 3.18
CA SER A 55 3.68 7.83 1.89
C SER A 55 3.20 9.28 1.93
N ASP A 56 3.95 10.18 1.34
CA ASP A 56 3.63 11.62 1.28
C ASP A 56 2.55 11.95 0.25
N LEU A 57 2.04 10.95 -0.51
CA LEU A 57 0.86 11.14 -1.36
C LEU A 57 -0.39 11.27 -0.46
N GLN A 58 -1.19 12.32 -0.73
CA GLN A 58 -2.28 12.78 0.14
C GLN A 58 -3.17 11.65 0.66
N ARG A 59 -3.64 10.73 -0.22
CA ARG A 59 -4.51 9.62 0.18
C ARG A 59 -3.93 8.71 1.26
N ALA A 60 -2.62 8.45 1.20
CA ALA A 60 -1.93 7.63 2.21
C ALA A 60 -1.58 8.47 3.44
N TYR A 61 -1.14 9.71 3.25
CA TYR A 61 -0.82 10.63 4.32
C TYR A 61 -2.04 10.92 5.20
N ASP A 62 -3.20 11.22 4.59
CA ASP A 62 -4.47 11.45 5.31
C ASP A 62 -4.92 10.19 6.08
N THR A 63 -4.70 9.00 5.50
CA THR A 63 -4.93 7.73 6.22
C THR A 63 -4.02 7.63 7.45
N GLY A 64 -2.75 7.99 7.32
CA GLY A 64 -1.79 8.05 8.42
C GLY A 64 -2.19 9.05 9.51
N ILE A 65 -2.72 10.23 9.13
CA ILE A 65 -3.22 11.24 10.08
C ILE A 65 -4.34 10.67 10.97
N HIS A 66 -5.29 9.93 10.40
CA HIS A 66 -6.36 9.33 11.19
C HIS A 66 -5.81 8.34 12.23
N ILE A 67 -4.80 7.55 11.88
CA ILE A 67 -4.15 6.61 12.80
C ILE A 67 -3.37 7.36 13.87
N ALA A 68 -2.51 8.29 13.48
CA ALA A 68 -1.65 9.06 14.38
C ALA A 68 -2.46 9.83 15.44
N SER A 69 -3.64 10.35 15.05
CA SER A 69 -4.53 11.09 15.94
C SER A 69 -5.02 10.25 17.11
N CYS A 70 -5.15 8.93 16.96
CA CYS A 70 -5.57 8.03 18.05
C CYS A 70 -4.48 7.85 19.13
N PHE A 71 -3.23 8.15 18.81
CA PHE A 71 -2.09 7.94 19.69
C PHE A 71 -1.39 9.25 20.09
N GLY A 72 -1.85 10.39 19.56
CA GLY A 72 -1.19 11.69 19.79
C GLY A 72 0.21 11.78 19.16
N LEU A 73 0.45 11.04 18.08
CA LEU A 73 1.75 10.96 17.41
C LEU A 73 1.78 11.84 16.15
N PRO A 74 2.96 12.32 15.74
CA PRO A 74 3.15 12.91 14.43
C PRO A 74 3.14 11.84 13.34
N VAL A 75 2.83 12.24 12.09
CA VAL A 75 3.04 11.41 10.89
C VAL A 75 4.37 11.78 10.25
N HIS A 76 5.24 10.80 10.05
CA HIS A 76 6.51 10.95 9.36
C HIS A 76 6.33 10.64 7.87
N PRO A 77 6.44 11.64 6.96
CA PRO A 77 6.34 11.38 5.53
C PRO A 77 7.56 10.61 5.02
N GLU A 78 7.33 9.56 4.23
CA GLU A 78 8.39 8.73 3.64
C GLU A 78 8.11 8.51 2.14
N PRO A 79 8.79 9.24 1.24
CA PRO A 79 8.60 9.09 -0.21
C PRO A 79 8.94 7.69 -0.75
N GLY A 80 9.79 6.93 -0.06
CA GLY A 80 10.09 5.54 -0.40
C GLY A 80 8.88 4.61 -0.33
N LEU A 81 7.79 5.04 0.34
CA LEU A 81 6.53 4.30 0.47
C LEU A 81 5.49 4.68 -0.59
N ARG A 82 5.79 5.58 -1.56
CA ARG A 82 4.86 5.94 -2.64
C ARG A 82 4.44 4.74 -3.47
N GLU A 83 3.27 4.84 -4.09
CA GLU A 83 2.82 3.92 -5.13
C GLU A 83 3.80 3.89 -6.31
N ILE A 84 3.69 2.89 -7.19
CA ILE A 84 4.50 2.81 -8.39
C ILE A 84 4.37 4.10 -9.22
N PHE A 85 5.51 4.64 -9.66
CA PHE A 85 5.48 5.71 -10.65
C PHE A 85 5.07 5.12 -11.99
N SER A 86 3.84 5.37 -12.38
CA SER A 86 3.24 4.69 -13.53
C SER A 86 3.39 5.43 -14.86
N GLY A 87 4.23 6.48 -14.91
CA GLY A 87 4.59 7.15 -16.16
C GLY A 87 3.36 7.56 -16.98
N GLN A 88 3.29 7.09 -18.23
CA GLN A 88 2.20 7.42 -19.15
C GLN A 88 0.82 6.86 -18.76
N TRP A 89 0.76 5.94 -17.79
CA TRP A 89 -0.52 5.41 -17.32
C TRP A 89 -1.21 6.33 -16.30
N GLN A 90 -0.49 7.29 -15.74
CA GLN A 90 -1.06 8.20 -14.73
C GLN A 90 -2.27 8.96 -15.27
N GLY A 91 -3.41 8.82 -14.56
CA GLY A 91 -4.68 9.45 -14.94
C GLY A 91 -5.48 8.72 -16.01
N LYS A 92 -4.95 7.66 -16.60
CA LYS A 92 -5.67 6.85 -17.58
C LYS A 92 -6.64 5.90 -16.90
N THR A 93 -7.85 5.78 -17.45
CA THR A 93 -8.82 4.76 -17.03
C THR A 93 -8.32 3.37 -17.42
N PHE A 94 -8.80 2.33 -16.73
CA PHE A 94 -8.43 0.95 -17.08
C PHE A 94 -8.84 0.57 -18.52
N ASN A 95 -9.94 1.15 -19.04
CA ASN A 95 -10.34 0.95 -20.43
C ASN A 95 -9.33 1.58 -21.41
N GLU A 96 -8.88 2.82 -21.15
CA GLU A 96 -7.83 3.46 -21.96
C GLU A 96 -6.53 2.67 -21.91
N LEU A 97 -6.16 2.10 -20.74
CA LEU A 97 -4.97 1.23 -20.64
C LEU A 97 -5.07 -0.01 -21.50
N GLN A 98 -6.27 -0.62 -21.57
CA GLN A 98 -6.52 -1.80 -22.43
C GLN A 98 -6.44 -1.49 -23.93
N THR A 99 -6.78 -0.27 -24.34
CA THR A 99 -6.75 0.14 -25.76
C THR A 99 -5.40 0.74 -26.16
N ASP A 100 -4.94 1.75 -25.43
CA ASP A 100 -3.79 2.57 -25.80
C ASP A 100 -2.45 1.91 -25.41
N PHE A 101 -2.47 1.04 -24.38
CA PHE A 101 -1.29 0.39 -23.82
C PHE A 101 -1.46 -1.14 -23.73
N ALA A 102 -2.20 -1.74 -24.64
CA ALA A 102 -2.64 -3.14 -24.58
C ALA A 102 -1.51 -4.12 -24.23
N HIS A 103 -0.33 -3.99 -24.83
CA HIS A 103 0.80 -4.90 -24.60
C HIS A 103 1.36 -4.79 -23.16
N SER A 104 1.70 -3.59 -22.71
CA SER A 104 2.28 -3.37 -21.38
C SER A 104 1.25 -3.59 -20.27
N TYR A 105 -0.01 -3.21 -20.50
CA TYR A 105 -1.09 -3.41 -19.54
C TYR A 105 -1.49 -4.90 -19.43
N SER A 106 -1.49 -5.66 -20.53
CA SER A 106 -1.67 -7.12 -20.48
C SER A 106 -0.60 -7.78 -19.59
N ARG A 107 0.66 -7.33 -19.69
CA ARG A 107 1.74 -7.82 -18.84
C ARG A 107 1.50 -7.50 -17.37
N TRP A 108 1.00 -6.30 -17.05
CA TRP A 108 0.61 -5.93 -15.69
C TRP A 108 -0.44 -6.88 -15.10
N LEU A 109 -1.40 -7.30 -15.92
CA LEU A 109 -2.48 -8.19 -15.49
C LEU A 109 -2.03 -9.66 -15.33
N THR A 110 -1.08 -10.12 -16.15
CA THR A 110 -0.73 -11.55 -16.24
C THR A 110 0.64 -11.88 -15.61
N ASP A 111 1.56 -10.91 -15.54
CA ASP A 111 2.94 -11.08 -15.06
C ASP A 111 3.45 -9.79 -14.42
N ILE A 112 2.72 -9.32 -13.41
CA ILE A 112 2.98 -8.03 -12.76
C ILE A 112 4.43 -7.87 -12.28
N GLY A 113 5.06 -8.94 -11.80
CA GLY A 113 6.44 -8.90 -11.33
C GLY A 113 7.44 -8.41 -12.40
N ASN A 114 7.21 -8.79 -13.65
CA ASN A 114 8.03 -8.37 -14.78
C ASN A 114 7.43 -7.19 -15.56
N ALA A 115 6.41 -6.53 -15.03
CA ALA A 115 5.79 -5.38 -15.67
C ALA A 115 6.66 -4.12 -15.52
N CYS A 116 6.55 -3.26 -16.53
CA CYS A 116 7.12 -1.92 -16.55
C CYS A 116 6.05 -0.94 -17.02
N CYS A 117 5.81 0.09 -16.26
CA CYS A 117 4.97 1.19 -16.72
C CYS A 117 5.75 2.02 -17.75
N PRO A 118 5.18 2.33 -18.93
CA PRO A 118 5.84 3.17 -19.92
C PRO A 118 6.29 4.51 -19.35
N ASP A 119 7.56 4.86 -19.48
CA ASP A 119 8.21 6.03 -18.86
C ASP A 119 8.05 6.09 -17.33
N GLY A 120 7.82 4.94 -16.68
CA GLY A 120 7.65 4.82 -15.24
C GLY A 120 8.59 3.79 -14.62
N GLU A 121 8.26 3.35 -13.41
CA GLU A 121 9.00 2.33 -12.69
C GLU A 121 8.70 0.92 -13.21
N THR A 122 9.69 0.04 -13.12
CA THR A 122 9.46 -1.39 -13.08
C THR A 122 9.02 -1.81 -11.67
N VAL A 123 8.33 -2.93 -11.56
CA VAL A 123 7.96 -3.49 -10.25
C VAL A 123 9.19 -3.87 -9.42
N ALA A 124 10.30 -4.24 -10.05
CA ALA A 124 11.57 -4.50 -9.37
C ALA A 124 12.15 -3.23 -8.70
N GLN A 125 12.10 -2.09 -9.39
CA GLN A 125 12.53 -0.79 -8.82
C GLN A 125 11.66 -0.38 -7.65
N LEU A 126 10.33 -0.50 -7.79
CA LEU A 126 9.39 -0.29 -6.70
C LEU A 126 9.73 -1.18 -5.49
N ALA A 127 9.91 -2.48 -5.71
CA ALA A 127 10.20 -3.43 -4.64
C ALA A 127 11.48 -3.06 -3.88
N SER A 128 12.54 -2.66 -4.60
CA SER A 128 13.80 -2.24 -3.98
C SER A 128 13.62 -1.01 -3.09
N ARG A 129 13.02 0.10 -3.61
CA ARG A 129 12.89 1.32 -2.81
C ARG A 129 11.95 1.18 -1.61
N VAL A 130 10.90 0.37 -1.76
CA VAL A 130 9.98 0.09 -0.64
C VAL A 130 10.69 -0.71 0.45
N TYR A 131 11.45 -1.72 0.07
CA TYR A 131 12.22 -2.52 1.02
C TYR A 131 13.28 -1.69 1.75
N ASP A 132 14.02 -0.83 1.02
CA ASP A 132 15.01 0.07 1.60
C ASP A 132 14.36 1.04 2.61
N ALA A 133 13.15 1.54 2.32
CA ALA A 133 12.39 2.37 3.28
C ALA A 133 12.00 1.58 4.53
N ILE A 134 11.53 0.35 4.39
CA ILE A 134 11.20 -0.52 5.52
C ILE A 134 12.43 -0.83 6.38
N CYS A 135 13.58 -1.10 5.77
CA CYS A 135 14.84 -1.32 6.49
C CYS A 135 15.22 -0.11 7.36
N ARG A 136 15.21 1.09 6.77
CA ARG A 136 15.51 2.34 7.52
C ARG A 136 14.54 2.55 8.68
N ILE A 137 13.23 2.40 8.43
CA ILE A 137 12.22 2.56 9.48
C ILE A 137 12.42 1.53 10.60
N ALA A 138 12.80 0.30 10.28
CA ALA A 138 13.08 -0.74 11.27
C ALA A 138 14.30 -0.38 12.14
N GLU A 139 15.38 0.11 11.52
CA GLU A 139 16.61 0.52 12.21
C GLU A 139 16.38 1.71 13.15
N GLU A 140 15.50 2.64 12.76
CA GLU A 140 15.11 3.81 13.58
C GLU A 140 14.15 3.44 14.72
N ASN A 141 13.51 2.29 14.66
CA ASN A 141 12.45 1.90 15.58
C ASN A 141 12.66 0.48 16.17
N PRO A 142 13.80 0.19 16.82
CA PRO A 142 14.04 -1.12 17.41
C PRO A 142 13.01 -1.41 18.53
N ASP A 143 12.47 -2.62 18.52
CA ASP A 143 11.52 -3.14 19.52
C ASP A 143 10.19 -2.36 19.64
N LYS A 144 9.80 -1.64 18.55
CA LYS A 144 8.59 -0.83 18.51
C LYS A 144 7.54 -1.42 17.57
N THR A 145 6.31 -0.96 17.74
CA THR A 145 5.22 -1.15 16.77
C THR A 145 5.03 0.12 15.96
N VAL A 146 5.19 0.02 14.65
CA VAL A 146 5.12 1.14 13.71
C VAL A 146 3.97 0.94 12.73
N ALA A 147 3.06 1.91 12.66
CA ALA A 147 2.02 1.94 11.64
C ALA A 147 2.53 2.65 10.39
N ILE A 148 2.29 2.05 9.22
CA ILE A 148 2.76 2.53 7.92
C ILE A 148 1.59 2.62 6.95
N ALA A 149 1.16 3.84 6.63
CA ALA A 149 0.13 4.07 5.63
C ALA A 149 0.76 4.20 4.23
N THR A 150 0.39 3.32 3.32
CA THR A 150 0.97 3.21 1.98
C THR A 150 -0.07 2.73 0.95
N HIS A 151 0.34 2.06 -0.10
CA HIS A 151 -0.47 1.72 -1.27
C HIS A 151 -0.48 0.22 -1.54
N ALA A 152 -1.29 -0.20 -2.51
CA ALA A 152 -1.51 -1.61 -2.80
C ALA A 152 -0.27 -2.31 -3.34
N THR A 153 0.41 -1.71 -4.34
CA THR A 153 1.56 -2.37 -4.98
C THR A 153 2.78 -2.43 -4.04
N PRO A 154 3.14 -1.38 -3.27
CA PRO A 154 4.14 -1.46 -2.21
C PRO A 154 3.89 -2.60 -1.22
N ILE A 155 2.67 -2.75 -0.69
CA ILE A 155 2.35 -3.84 0.24
C ILE A 155 2.53 -5.20 -0.43
N ARG A 156 2.10 -5.36 -1.68
CA ARG A 156 2.27 -6.61 -2.43
C ARG A 156 3.75 -6.96 -2.66
N THR A 157 4.62 -5.98 -2.92
CA THR A 157 6.06 -6.25 -3.08
C THR A 157 6.68 -6.77 -1.78
N LEU A 158 6.28 -6.23 -0.62
CA LEU A 158 6.73 -6.73 0.67
C LEU A 158 6.21 -8.14 0.95
N GLN A 159 4.94 -8.42 0.63
CA GLN A 159 4.37 -9.76 0.74
C GLN A 159 5.08 -10.76 -0.18
N TRP A 160 5.43 -10.35 -1.40
CA TRP A 160 6.19 -11.20 -2.31
C TRP A 160 7.60 -11.50 -1.76
N GLN A 161 8.31 -10.51 -1.23
CA GLN A 161 9.66 -10.70 -0.68
C GLN A 161 9.70 -11.75 0.44
N ILE A 162 8.67 -11.81 1.28
CA ILE A 162 8.52 -12.81 2.34
C ILE A 162 8.52 -14.23 1.79
N THR A 163 8.06 -14.44 0.56
CA THR A 163 7.98 -15.78 -0.05
C THR A 163 9.34 -16.34 -0.47
N GLY A 164 10.34 -15.49 -0.68
CA GLY A 164 11.64 -15.86 -1.23
C GLY A 164 11.59 -16.38 -2.68
N GLN A 165 10.46 -16.23 -3.35
CA GLN A 165 10.24 -16.73 -4.71
C GLN A 165 10.72 -15.71 -5.76
N PRO A 166 11.00 -16.12 -7.01
CA PRO A 166 11.28 -15.20 -8.12
C PRO A 166 10.16 -14.16 -8.30
N LEU A 167 10.51 -12.97 -8.80
CA LEU A 167 9.58 -11.84 -8.96
C LEU A 167 8.36 -12.18 -9.84
N SER A 168 8.48 -13.12 -10.77
CA SER A 168 7.37 -13.64 -11.57
C SER A 168 6.22 -14.24 -10.74
N HIS A 169 6.48 -14.68 -9.50
CA HIS A 169 5.46 -15.16 -8.58
C HIS A 169 4.65 -14.06 -7.89
N MET A 170 5.00 -12.78 -8.10
CA MET A 170 4.20 -11.68 -7.57
C MET A 170 2.76 -11.67 -8.09
N LYS A 171 2.49 -12.26 -9.26
CA LYS A 171 1.14 -12.46 -9.79
C LYS A 171 0.24 -13.28 -8.86
N ASP A 172 0.83 -14.18 -8.06
CA ASP A 172 0.12 -15.07 -7.15
C ASP A 172 -0.17 -14.41 -5.79
N ILE A 173 0.39 -13.23 -5.53
CA ILE A 173 0.16 -12.46 -4.31
C ILE A 173 -1.17 -11.70 -4.44
N PRO A 174 -2.14 -11.91 -3.54
CA PRO A 174 -3.44 -11.25 -3.61
C PRO A 174 -3.32 -9.74 -3.40
N TRP A 175 -4.27 -9.00 -3.98
CA TRP A 175 -4.43 -7.58 -3.70
C TRP A 175 -4.98 -7.37 -2.29
N VAL A 176 -4.52 -6.31 -1.63
CA VAL A 176 -5.02 -5.89 -0.32
C VAL A 176 -6.17 -4.90 -0.49
N SER A 177 -7.21 -5.00 0.35
CA SER A 177 -8.35 -4.08 0.36
C SER A 177 -7.96 -2.67 0.80
N ASN A 178 -8.67 -1.62 0.34
CA ASN A 178 -8.51 -0.28 0.90
C ASN A 178 -8.72 -0.30 2.42
N ALA A 179 -7.91 0.43 3.14
CA ALA A 179 -7.91 0.54 4.60
C ALA A 179 -7.73 -0.81 5.35
N SER A 180 -7.30 -1.88 4.67
CA SER A 180 -6.91 -3.13 5.33
C SER A 180 -5.59 -2.99 6.07
N VAL A 181 -5.40 -3.82 7.09
CA VAL A 181 -4.18 -3.88 7.92
C VAL A 181 -3.46 -5.21 7.68
N SER A 182 -2.17 -5.15 7.37
CA SER A 182 -1.29 -6.30 7.34
C SER A 182 -0.24 -6.15 8.43
N GLU A 183 -0.10 -7.17 9.29
CA GLU A 183 0.90 -7.21 10.36
C GLU A 183 2.10 -8.04 9.93
N LEU A 184 3.27 -7.42 9.92
CA LEU A 184 4.55 -8.06 9.64
C LEU A 184 5.51 -7.85 10.83
N ARG A 185 6.41 -8.79 11.06
CA ARG A 185 7.50 -8.66 12.00
C ARG A 185 8.83 -8.55 11.26
N TRP A 186 9.67 -7.64 11.74
CA TRP A 186 11.04 -7.48 11.28
C TRP A 186 12.02 -7.92 12.36
N ASP A 187 12.88 -8.85 12.01
CA ASP A 187 13.96 -9.29 12.90
C ASP A 187 15.23 -9.56 12.09
N ALA A 188 16.31 -8.86 12.40
CA ALA A 188 17.63 -9.03 11.78
C ALA A 188 17.62 -9.10 10.24
N GLY A 189 16.83 -8.25 9.58
CA GLY A 189 16.74 -8.21 8.10
C GLY A 189 15.70 -9.17 7.51
N VAL A 190 14.95 -9.89 8.34
CA VAL A 190 13.93 -10.84 7.87
C VAL A 190 12.52 -10.33 8.19
N LEU A 191 11.69 -10.24 7.16
CA LEU A 191 10.24 -9.99 7.30
C LEU A 191 9.49 -11.30 7.47
N THR A 192 8.60 -11.36 8.46
CA THR A 192 7.74 -12.51 8.71
C THR A 192 6.27 -12.07 8.77
N PRO A 193 5.34 -12.69 8.02
CA PRO A 193 3.94 -12.33 8.06
C PRO A 193 3.28 -12.88 9.34
N VAL A 194 2.46 -12.06 9.99
CA VAL A 194 1.60 -12.46 11.11
C VAL A 194 0.15 -12.52 10.65
N ARG A 195 -0.31 -11.47 9.99
CA ARG A 195 -1.66 -11.37 9.43
C ARG A 195 -1.61 -10.53 8.16
N ILE A 196 -2.38 -10.92 7.16
CA ILE A 196 -2.39 -10.24 5.86
C ILE A 196 -3.79 -9.74 5.55
N SER A 197 -3.88 -8.47 5.09
CA SER A 197 -5.10 -7.84 4.56
C SER A 197 -6.34 -8.00 5.45
N GLN A 198 -6.20 -7.75 6.76
CA GLN A 198 -7.33 -7.73 7.68
C GLN A 198 -8.25 -6.55 7.36
N ASP A 199 -9.47 -6.83 6.97
CA ASP A 199 -10.47 -5.84 6.58
C ASP A 199 -11.86 -6.09 7.18
N ALA A 200 -11.99 -7.05 8.10
CA ALA A 200 -13.26 -7.39 8.75
C ALA A 200 -13.84 -6.21 9.55
N HIS A 201 -13.00 -5.32 10.09
CA HIS A 201 -13.42 -4.13 10.82
C HIS A 201 -14.16 -3.11 9.94
N LEU A 202 -14.03 -3.19 8.62
CA LEU A 202 -14.69 -2.27 7.68
C LEU A 202 -16.15 -2.66 7.41
N ALA A 203 -16.53 -3.91 7.67
CA ALA A 203 -17.89 -4.42 7.44
C ALA A 203 -18.41 -4.05 6.02
N ASP A 204 -19.53 -3.32 5.94
CA ASP A 204 -20.15 -2.90 4.67
C ASP A 204 -19.44 -1.71 3.99
N MET A 205 -18.44 -1.11 4.63
CA MET A 205 -17.68 0.02 4.07
C MET A 205 -16.57 -0.40 3.10
N LYS A 206 -16.44 -1.68 2.75
CA LYS A 206 -15.40 -2.13 1.82
C LYS A 206 -15.60 -1.53 0.44
N THR A 207 -14.52 -1.02 -0.16
CA THR A 207 -14.53 -0.57 -1.55
C THR A 207 -14.84 -1.76 -2.46
N ARG A 208 -15.82 -1.61 -3.33
CA ARG A 208 -16.21 -2.66 -4.29
C ARG A 208 -15.41 -2.49 -5.57
N PHE A 209 -14.46 -3.39 -5.80
CA PHE A 209 -13.76 -3.48 -7.07
C PHE A 209 -14.47 -4.47 -8.01
N PRO A 210 -14.43 -4.25 -9.34
CA PRO A 210 -14.81 -5.27 -10.28
C PRO A 210 -13.94 -6.52 -10.13
N SER A 211 -14.48 -7.69 -10.45
CA SER A 211 -13.79 -8.98 -10.30
C SER A 211 -12.55 -9.15 -11.20
N ASN A 212 -12.28 -8.20 -12.09
CA ASN A 212 -11.20 -8.21 -13.08
C ASN A 212 -10.13 -7.10 -12.85
N VAL A 213 -10.05 -6.57 -11.64
CA VAL A 213 -9.03 -5.56 -11.24
C VAL A 213 -8.20 -6.11 -10.10
#